data_f142a175bdfca18b1c9952564cd954ab
#
_entry.id   f142a175bdfca18b1c9952564cd954ab
#
_cell.length_a   1.000
_cell.length_b   1.000
_cell.length_c   1.000
_cell.angle_alpha   90.00
_cell.angle_beta   90.00
_cell.angle_gamma   90.00
#
_symmetry.space_group_name_H-M   'P 1'
#
loop_
_entity.id
_entity.type
_entity.pdbx_description
1 polymer ?
#
loop_
_entity_poly.entity_id
_entity_poly.type
_entity_poly.pdbx_seq_one_letter_code
_entity_poly.pdbx_strand_id
1 'polypeptide(L)'
;KGSFAAAPVGHRLAIAFAGPLFNILFAISIYYFVYLMGVPTLTPVVGTVNDDSPALEAGLQTGDRILAIEDEEILYWEQLQKIVHESPGQTLNFKIERNSNIENVPIVPVAEEITDLFGDKELVGLIGITPLVHNITLVKANTPAARAGMREGDILLKVDETEIFGWAN
;
A
#
# COMPACT_ATOMS: atom_id res chain seq x y z
N LYS A 1 -21.14 -52.00 -15.19
CA LYS A 1 -20.08 -51.91 -16.21
C LYS A 1 -19.61 -50.43 -16.23
N GLY A 2 -18.40 -50.15 -15.76
CA GLY A 2 -17.83 -48.81 -15.67
C GLY A 2 -17.37 -48.37 -14.28
N SER A 3 -17.07 -49.31 -13.37
CA SER A 3 -16.54 -49.02 -12.05
C SER A 3 -15.10 -48.48 -12.17
N PHE A 4 -14.76 -47.40 -11.45
CA PHE A 4 -13.41 -46.85 -11.31
C PHE A 4 -12.37 -47.94 -11.01
N ALA A 5 -12.74 -48.96 -10.22
CA ALA A 5 -11.87 -50.07 -9.85
C ALA A 5 -11.49 -50.99 -11.02
N ALA A 6 -12.29 -51.02 -12.11
CA ALA A 6 -12.05 -51.85 -13.28
C ALA A 6 -11.26 -51.10 -14.39
N ALA A 7 -10.99 -49.81 -14.20
CA ALA A 7 -10.23 -48.97 -15.16
C ALA A 7 -8.71 -49.28 -15.07
N PRO A 8 -7.99 -49.18 -16.21
CA PRO A 8 -6.52 -49.27 -16.23
C PRO A 8 -5.88 -48.30 -15.24
N VAL A 9 -4.72 -48.68 -14.68
CA VAL A 9 -4.01 -47.86 -13.66
C VAL A 9 -3.78 -46.42 -14.12
N GLY A 10 -3.41 -46.20 -15.40
CA GLY A 10 -3.21 -44.89 -15.96
C GLY A 10 -4.46 -43.98 -15.92
N HIS A 11 -5.66 -44.57 -16.22
CA HIS A 11 -6.92 -43.84 -16.12
C HIS A 11 -7.28 -43.46 -14.69
N ARG A 12 -7.03 -44.33 -13.72
CA ARG A 12 -7.24 -44.05 -12.30
C ARG A 12 -6.32 -42.94 -11.81
N LEU A 13 -5.04 -42.98 -12.24
CA LEU A 13 -4.05 -41.94 -11.92
C LEU A 13 -4.47 -40.60 -12.52
N ALA A 14 -4.86 -40.59 -13.80
CA ALA A 14 -5.33 -39.36 -14.46
C ALA A 14 -6.54 -38.76 -13.75
N ILE A 15 -7.52 -39.55 -13.33
CA ILE A 15 -8.70 -39.07 -12.60
C ILE A 15 -8.29 -38.54 -11.22
N ALA A 16 -7.39 -39.24 -10.50
CA ALA A 16 -6.92 -38.79 -9.19
C ALA A 16 -6.15 -37.45 -9.27
N PHE A 17 -5.33 -37.24 -10.31
CA PHE A 17 -4.57 -36.02 -10.51
C PHE A 17 -5.38 -34.90 -11.17
N ALA A 18 -6.46 -35.20 -11.88
CA ALA A 18 -7.28 -34.19 -12.56
C ALA A 18 -7.84 -33.14 -11.60
N GLY A 19 -8.29 -33.55 -10.40
CA GLY A 19 -8.80 -32.63 -9.39
C GLY A 19 -7.77 -31.59 -8.93
N PRO A 20 -6.63 -32.04 -8.34
CA PRO A 20 -5.56 -31.12 -7.95
C PRO A 20 -5.01 -30.27 -9.10
N LEU A 21 -4.82 -30.86 -10.27
CA LEU A 21 -4.34 -30.13 -11.45
C LEU A 21 -5.33 -29.03 -11.88
N PHE A 22 -6.63 -29.34 -11.90
CA PHE A 22 -7.65 -28.36 -12.25
C PHE A 22 -7.69 -27.19 -11.24
N ASN A 23 -7.55 -27.49 -9.94
CA ASN A 23 -7.49 -26.45 -8.91
C ASN A 23 -6.28 -25.50 -9.11
N ILE A 24 -5.12 -26.05 -9.45
CA ILE A 24 -3.91 -25.25 -9.74
C ILE A 24 -4.15 -24.38 -10.99
N LEU A 25 -4.64 -24.95 -12.08
CA LEU A 25 -4.92 -24.20 -13.30
C LEU A 25 -5.99 -23.11 -13.07
N PHE A 26 -7.00 -23.42 -12.28
CA PHE A 26 -8.06 -22.48 -11.92
C PHE A 26 -7.51 -21.33 -11.05
N ALA A 27 -6.67 -21.63 -10.06
CA ALA A 27 -6.01 -20.60 -9.26
C ALA A 27 -5.14 -19.68 -10.12
N ILE A 28 -4.32 -20.24 -11.02
CA ILE A 28 -3.49 -19.47 -11.94
C ILE A 28 -4.39 -18.55 -12.82
N SER A 29 -5.51 -19.09 -13.33
CA SER A 29 -6.44 -18.31 -14.14
C SER A 29 -7.06 -17.16 -13.36
N ILE A 30 -7.49 -17.40 -12.12
CA ILE A 30 -8.05 -16.33 -11.26
C ILE A 30 -6.99 -15.25 -11.00
N TYR A 31 -5.77 -15.62 -10.61
CA TYR A 31 -4.70 -14.65 -10.38
C TYR A 31 -4.38 -13.86 -11.64
N TYR A 32 -4.33 -14.52 -12.80
CA TYR A 32 -4.13 -13.84 -14.07
C TYR A 32 -5.19 -12.77 -14.35
N PHE A 33 -6.47 -13.09 -14.12
CA PHE A 33 -7.54 -12.10 -14.30
C PHE A 33 -7.49 -10.98 -13.26
N VAL A 34 -7.19 -11.29 -12.00
CA VAL A 34 -7.03 -10.27 -10.95
C VAL A 34 -5.91 -9.29 -11.32
N TYR A 35 -4.76 -9.80 -11.78
CA TYR A 35 -3.66 -8.93 -12.21
C TYR A 35 -3.98 -8.10 -13.47
N LEU A 36 -4.79 -8.64 -14.38
CA LEU A 36 -5.27 -7.87 -15.55
C LEU A 36 -6.22 -6.72 -15.15
N MET A 37 -7.00 -6.89 -14.09
CA MET A 37 -7.89 -5.83 -13.56
C MET A 37 -7.13 -4.74 -12.83
N GLY A 38 -5.88 -4.98 -12.47
CA GLY A 38 -5.05 -4.10 -11.66
C GLY A 38 -5.34 -4.24 -10.16
N VAL A 39 -4.30 -4.13 -9.37
CA VAL A 39 -4.39 -4.08 -7.91
C VAL A 39 -4.22 -2.63 -7.49
N PRO A 40 -5.21 -2.02 -6.80
CA PRO A 40 -5.07 -0.65 -6.32
C PRO A 40 -3.92 -0.57 -5.33
N THR A 41 -2.97 0.34 -5.57
CA THR A 41 -1.84 0.62 -4.69
C THR A 41 -1.84 2.08 -4.29
N LEU A 42 -1.32 2.41 -3.12
CA LEU A 42 -1.16 3.79 -2.70
C LEU A 42 0.05 4.42 -3.40
N THR A 43 -0.14 5.63 -3.91
CA THR A 43 0.98 6.40 -4.46
C THR A 43 1.95 6.82 -3.35
N PRO A 44 3.27 6.89 -3.62
CA PRO A 44 4.27 7.28 -2.64
C PRO A 44 4.31 8.81 -2.47
N VAL A 45 3.17 9.40 -2.13
CA VAL A 45 3.02 10.83 -1.84
C VAL A 45 2.75 11.01 -0.36
N VAL A 46 3.46 11.93 0.26
CA VAL A 46 3.33 12.26 1.68
C VAL A 46 1.99 12.98 1.92
N GLY A 47 1.13 12.38 2.74
CA GLY A 47 -0.15 12.96 3.15
C GLY A 47 0.00 13.82 4.39
N THR A 48 0.37 13.21 5.51
CA THR A 48 0.61 13.92 6.77
C THR A 48 2.02 13.66 7.25
N VAL A 49 2.66 14.68 7.82
CA VAL A 49 3.91 14.56 8.55
C VAL A 49 3.59 14.81 10.02
N ASN A 50 3.91 13.84 10.88
CA ASN A 50 3.62 13.93 12.31
C ASN A 50 4.56 14.95 12.98
N ASP A 51 4.04 15.63 14.00
CA ASP A 51 4.86 16.46 14.87
C ASP A 51 5.93 15.61 15.61
N ASP A 52 7.07 16.21 15.89
CA ASP A 52 8.22 15.56 16.58
C ASP A 52 8.72 14.28 15.88
N SER A 53 8.61 14.21 14.55
CA SER A 53 9.02 13.06 13.74
C SER A 53 10.32 13.29 12.98
N PRO A 54 11.09 12.21 12.67
CA PRO A 54 12.28 12.32 11.83
C PRO A 54 12.02 12.95 10.46
N ALA A 55 10.85 12.71 9.88
CA ALA A 55 10.46 13.31 8.62
C ALA A 55 10.29 14.82 8.71
N LEU A 56 9.68 15.32 9.80
CA LEU A 56 9.53 16.76 10.04
C LEU A 56 10.89 17.42 10.27
N GLU A 57 11.75 16.82 11.09
CA GLU A 57 13.11 17.34 11.35
C GLU A 57 13.96 17.41 10.09
N ALA A 58 13.80 16.44 9.18
CA ALA A 58 14.47 16.41 7.89
C ALA A 58 13.86 17.37 6.85
N GLY A 59 12.70 17.99 7.16
CA GLY A 59 12.03 18.96 6.29
C GLY A 59 11.14 18.36 5.21
N LEU A 60 10.69 17.09 5.37
CA LEU A 60 9.61 16.55 4.53
C LEU A 60 8.32 17.32 4.74
N GLN A 61 7.53 17.47 3.69
CA GLN A 61 6.29 18.21 3.68
C GLN A 61 5.14 17.39 3.06
N THR A 62 3.92 17.74 3.46
CA THR A 62 2.72 17.22 2.79
C THR A 62 2.76 17.56 1.29
N GLY A 63 2.46 16.58 0.46
CA GLY A 63 2.50 16.69 -0.99
C GLY A 63 3.83 16.29 -1.64
N ASP A 64 4.90 16.06 -0.86
CA ASP A 64 6.15 15.53 -1.41
C ASP A 64 5.92 14.14 -2.00
N ARG A 65 6.39 13.94 -3.22
CA ARG A 65 6.38 12.63 -3.86
C ARG A 65 7.74 11.97 -3.71
N ILE A 66 7.75 10.80 -3.11
CA ILE A 66 8.98 10.01 -2.96
C ILE A 66 9.26 9.28 -4.28
N LEU A 67 10.39 9.58 -4.90
CA LEU A 67 10.81 8.98 -6.18
C LEU A 67 11.73 7.78 -5.97
N ALA A 68 12.64 7.87 -4.98
CA ALA A 68 13.58 6.82 -4.66
C ALA A 68 14.05 6.92 -3.21
N ILE A 69 14.53 5.82 -2.66
CA ILE A 69 15.27 5.77 -1.39
C ILE A 69 16.59 5.07 -1.70
N GLU A 70 17.73 5.73 -1.42
CA GLU A 70 19.05 5.34 -1.90
C GLU A 70 19.04 5.15 -3.42
N ASP A 71 19.34 3.96 -3.91
CA ASP A 71 19.34 3.62 -5.33
C ASP A 71 18.05 2.89 -5.77
N GLU A 72 17.09 2.68 -4.88
CA GLU A 72 15.86 1.94 -5.16
C GLU A 72 14.72 2.89 -5.54
N GLU A 73 14.15 2.72 -6.75
CA GLU A 73 13.01 3.48 -7.23
C GLU A 73 11.73 3.08 -6.48
N ILE A 74 10.97 4.06 -6.02
CA ILE A 74 9.73 3.87 -5.25
C ILE A 74 8.53 4.13 -6.15
N LEU A 75 7.77 3.08 -6.45
CA LEU A 75 6.57 3.15 -7.29
C LEU A 75 5.29 3.21 -6.47
N TYR A 76 5.27 2.66 -5.26
CA TYR A 76 4.11 2.60 -4.37
C TYR A 76 4.52 2.64 -2.90
N TRP A 77 3.56 3.02 -2.05
CA TRP A 77 3.76 3.30 -0.63
C TRP A 77 4.32 2.10 0.17
N GLU A 78 3.89 0.90 -0.14
CA GLU A 78 4.31 -0.32 0.56
C GLU A 78 5.82 -0.61 0.39
N GLN A 79 6.42 -0.23 -0.76
CA GLN A 79 7.87 -0.33 -0.95
C GLN A 79 8.61 0.62 0.00
N LEU A 80 8.18 1.89 0.04
CA LEU A 80 8.72 2.89 0.94
C LEU A 80 8.64 2.41 2.39
N GLN A 81 7.45 1.95 2.80
CA GLN A 81 7.21 1.47 4.16
C GLN A 81 8.14 0.31 4.52
N LYS A 82 8.31 -0.65 3.62
CA LYS A 82 9.21 -1.79 3.82
C LYS A 82 10.65 -1.35 4.06
N ILE A 83 11.22 -0.50 3.18
CA ILE A 83 12.59 -0.03 3.30
C ILE A 83 12.81 0.72 4.61
N VAL A 84 11.88 1.60 4.99
CA VAL A 84 11.96 2.36 6.23
C VAL A 84 11.89 1.43 7.44
N HIS A 85 10.97 0.46 7.46
CA HIS A 85 10.82 -0.51 8.55
C HIS A 85 12.07 -1.38 8.74
N GLU A 86 12.70 -1.79 7.65
CA GLU A 86 13.92 -2.65 7.69
C GLU A 86 15.20 -1.88 8.05
N SER A 87 15.13 -0.54 8.21
CA SER A 87 16.31 0.32 8.39
C SER A 87 16.26 1.20 9.65
N PRO A 88 15.93 0.66 10.85
CA PRO A 88 15.91 1.46 12.07
C PRO A 88 17.30 2.01 12.40
N GLY A 89 17.39 3.32 12.67
CA GLY A 89 18.63 4.00 13.03
C GLY A 89 19.65 4.19 11.91
N GLN A 90 19.34 3.78 10.68
CA GLN A 90 20.21 3.97 9.51
C GLN A 90 19.80 5.24 8.76
N THR A 91 20.77 6.02 8.31
CA THR A 91 20.46 7.17 7.46
C THR A 91 20.05 6.69 6.08
N LEU A 92 18.86 7.11 5.64
CA LEU A 92 18.32 6.85 4.30
C LEU A 92 18.22 8.15 3.51
N ASN A 93 18.72 8.19 2.29
CA ASN A 93 18.63 9.34 1.41
C ASN A 93 17.36 9.24 0.54
N PHE A 94 16.39 10.06 0.85
CA PHE A 94 15.13 10.15 0.10
C PHE A 94 15.29 11.12 -1.07
N LYS A 95 15.04 10.67 -2.27
CA LYS A 95 14.89 11.51 -3.45
C LYS A 95 13.42 11.86 -3.60
N ILE A 96 13.09 13.12 -3.44
CA ILE A 96 11.72 13.62 -3.48
C ILE A 96 11.50 14.57 -4.64
N GLU A 97 10.26 14.66 -5.09
CA GLU A 97 9.78 15.70 -6.00
C GLU A 97 8.86 16.65 -5.22
N ARG A 98 9.24 17.92 -5.15
CA ARG A 98 8.49 19.02 -4.52
C ARG A 98 8.36 20.16 -5.50
N ASN A 99 7.14 20.58 -5.85
CA ASN A 99 6.89 21.65 -6.82
C ASN A 99 7.68 21.50 -8.13
N SER A 100 7.75 20.28 -8.67
CA SER A 100 8.52 19.90 -9.87
C SER A 100 10.05 20.02 -9.73
N ASN A 101 10.56 20.24 -8.53
CA ASN A 101 11.99 20.19 -8.23
C ASN A 101 12.33 18.88 -7.55
N ILE A 102 13.53 18.38 -7.87
CA ILE A 102 14.04 17.14 -7.24
C ILE A 102 15.00 17.55 -6.13
N GLU A 103 14.75 17.04 -4.94
CA GLU A 103 15.57 17.27 -3.74
C GLU A 103 15.99 15.93 -3.13
N ASN A 104 17.13 15.94 -2.42
CA ASN A 104 17.56 14.80 -1.62
C ASN A 104 17.46 15.18 -0.15
N VAL A 105 16.76 14.34 0.61
CA VAL A 105 16.47 14.57 2.03
C VAL A 105 16.98 13.35 2.82
N PRO A 106 18.04 13.49 3.63
CA PRO A 106 18.52 12.41 4.48
C PRO A 106 17.61 12.29 5.72
N ILE A 107 17.11 11.10 6.01
CA ILE A 107 16.23 10.81 7.14
C ILE A 107 16.78 9.59 7.89
N VAL A 108 16.74 9.64 9.22
CA VAL A 108 17.10 8.50 10.08
C VAL A 108 15.84 7.97 10.75
N PRO A 109 15.33 6.79 10.35
CA PRO A 109 14.17 6.21 11.00
C PRO A 109 14.42 5.92 12.47
N VAL A 110 13.51 6.31 13.35
CA VAL A 110 13.56 5.97 14.78
C VAL A 110 13.13 4.52 14.96
N ALA A 111 13.86 3.78 15.78
CA ALA A 111 13.51 2.40 16.12
C ALA A 111 12.33 2.39 17.10
N GLU A 112 11.25 1.71 16.73
CA GLU A 112 10.07 1.53 17.57
C GLU A 112 9.64 0.06 17.61
N GLU A 113 9.20 -0.40 18.76
CA GLU A 113 8.71 -1.77 18.94
C GLU A 113 7.22 -1.81 18.61
N ILE A 114 6.87 -2.51 17.53
CA ILE A 114 5.49 -2.77 17.16
C ILE A 114 5.11 -4.21 17.48
N THR A 115 3.82 -4.45 17.76
CA THR A 115 3.29 -5.80 17.95
C THR A 115 2.51 -6.20 16.70
N ASP A 116 2.88 -7.30 16.08
CA ASP A 116 2.20 -7.82 14.91
C ASP A 116 0.83 -8.43 15.25
N LEU A 117 0.11 -8.90 14.22
CA LEU A 117 -1.22 -9.51 14.37
C LEU A 117 -1.19 -10.84 15.15
N PHE A 118 -0.02 -11.46 15.30
CA PHE A 118 0.17 -12.71 16.02
C PHE A 118 0.63 -12.50 17.48
N GLY A 119 0.91 -11.24 17.86
CA GLY A 119 1.39 -10.84 19.18
C GLY A 119 2.92 -10.86 19.30
N ASP A 120 3.64 -11.07 18.21
CA ASP A 120 5.10 -11.00 18.19
C ASP A 120 5.55 -9.53 18.15
N LYS A 121 6.63 -9.23 18.87
CA LYS A 121 7.24 -7.91 18.93
C LYS A 121 8.34 -7.81 17.89
N GLU A 122 8.24 -6.80 17.05
CA GLU A 122 9.22 -6.48 16.03
C GLU A 122 9.73 -5.05 16.20
N LEU A 123 11.04 -4.87 16.03
CA LEU A 123 11.66 -3.55 16.04
C LEU A 123 11.71 -3.02 14.61
N VAL A 124 10.98 -1.96 14.35
CA VAL A 124 10.88 -1.35 13.02
C VAL A 124 11.36 0.09 13.01
N GLY A 125 11.81 0.56 11.86
CA GLY A 125 12.10 1.97 11.65
C GLY A 125 10.82 2.75 11.32
N LEU A 126 10.63 3.91 11.94
CA LEU A 126 9.53 4.83 11.63
C LEU A 126 10.07 6.23 11.36
N ILE A 127 9.46 6.94 10.41
CA ILE A 127 9.80 8.34 10.10
C ILE A 127 8.65 9.31 10.36
N GLY A 128 7.47 8.80 10.70
CA GLY A 128 6.32 9.61 11.11
C GLY A 128 5.58 10.28 9.96
N ILE A 129 5.37 9.56 8.85
CA ILE A 129 4.55 10.03 7.72
C ILE A 129 3.39 9.07 7.46
N THR A 130 2.33 9.59 6.85
CA THR A 130 1.21 8.80 6.34
C THR A 130 1.06 8.99 4.84
N PRO A 131 0.47 8.03 4.12
CA PRO A 131 0.20 8.20 2.69
C PRO A 131 -0.86 9.27 2.44
N LEU A 132 -0.78 9.91 1.29
CA LEU A 132 -1.81 10.81 0.82
C LEU A 132 -3.04 10.00 0.41
N VAL A 133 -4.10 10.06 1.21
CA VAL A 133 -5.36 9.37 0.94
C VAL A 133 -6.46 10.42 0.82
N HIS A 134 -7.06 10.52 -0.36
CA HIS A 134 -8.13 11.48 -0.65
C HIS A 134 -9.53 10.85 -0.60
N ASN A 135 -9.62 9.57 -0.27
CA ASN A 135 -10.88 8.85 -0.40
C ASN A 135 -11.81 9.11 0.77
N ILE A 136 -13.08 9.39 0.47
CA ILE A 136 -14.16 9.37 1.45
C ILE A 136 -14.45 7.91 1.78
N THR A 137 -14.12 7.49 3.00
CA THR A 137 -14.28 6.10 3.44
C THR A 137 -15.67 5.82 4.02
N LEU A 138 -16.36 6.86 4.51
CA LEU A 138 -17.70 6.73 5.08
C LEU A 138 -18.49 8.04 4.97
N VAL A 139 -19.69 7.96 4.41
CA VAL A 139 -20.68 9.05 4.43
C VAL A 139 -21.83 8.66 5.33
N LYS A 140 -21.94 9.28 6.51
CA LYS A 140 -23.04 9.01 7.43
C LYS A 140 -24.38 9.50 6.84
N ALA A 141 -25.42 8.67 6.93
CA ALA A 141 -26.76 9.05 6.53
C ALA A 141 -27.25 10.31 7.28
N ASN A 142 -28.09 11.12 6.62
CA ASN A 142 -28.65 12.37 7.15
C ASN A 142 -27.66 13.50 7.45
N THR A 143 -26.42 13.42 6.99
CA THR A 143 -25.43 14.51 7.09
C THR A 143 -25.54 15.48 5.90
N PRO A 144 -24.97 16.69 6.01
CA PRO A 144 -24.86 17.60 4.87
C PRO A 144 -24.13 16.98 3.67
N ALA A 145 -23.08 16.20 3.90
CA ALA A 145 -22.34 15.50 2.86
C ALA A 145 -23.23 14.51 2.08
N ALA A 146 -24.02 13.69 2.79
CA ALA A 146 -24.96 12.77 2.15
C ALA A 146 -26.05 13.52 1.35
N ARG A 147 -26.52 14.67 1.87
CA ARG A 147 -27.51 15.52 1.15
C ARG A 147 -26.92 16.20 -0.07
N ALA A 148 -25.62 16.51 -0.05
CA ALA A 148 -24.88 17.05 -1.20
C ALA A 148 -24.56 15.98 -2.26
N GLY A 149 -24.86 14.69 -1.98
CA GLY A 149 -24.64 13.59 -2.92
C GLY A 149 -23.25 12.97 -2.84
N MET A 150 -22.44 13.30 -1.85
CA MET A 150 -21.16 12.64 -1.59
C MET A 150 -21.36 11.16 -1.28
N ARG A 151 -20.47 10.32 -1.78
CA ARG A 151 -20.50 8.85 -1.64
C ARG A 151 -19.18 8.31 -1.13
N GLU A 152 -19.24 7.15 -0.54
CA GLU A 152 -18.04 6.35 -0.26
C GLU A 152 -17.30 6.05 -1.55
N GLY A 153 -15.98 6.23 -1.52
CA GLY A 153 -15.10 6.10 -2.69
C GLY A 153 -14.90 7.40 -3.48
N ASP A 154 -15.65 8.46 -3.21
CA ASP A 154 -15.38 9.76 -3.82
C ASP A 154 -14.01 10.27 -3.38
N ILE A 155 -13.31 10.97 -4.29
CA ILE A 155 -12.01 11.59 -4.02
C ILE A 155 -12.23 13.09 -3.87
N LEU A 156 -11.81 13.62 -2.70
CA LEU A 156 -11.86 15.06 -2.46
C LEU A 156 -10.61 15.71 -3.04
N LEU A 157 -10.77 16.45 -4.14
CA LEU A 157 -9.66 17.08 -4.83
C LEU A 157 -9.44 18.53 -4.37
N LYS A 158 -10.53 19.23 -4.09
CA LYS A 158 -10.48 20.66 -3.80
C LYS A 158 -11.71 21.10 -3.01
N VAL A 159 -11.51 22.04 -2.10
CA VAL A 159 -12.59 22.77 -1.42
C VAL A 159 -12.41 24.25 -1.72
N ASP A 160 -13.37 24.85 -2.39
CA ASP A 160 -13.29 26.19 -2.97
C ASP A 160 -12.05 26.34 -3.88
N GLU A 161 -11.08 27.18 -3.51
CA GLU A 161 -9.82 27.35 -4.23
C GLU A 161 -8.64 26.61 -3.61
N THR A 162 -8.85 25.90 -2.49
CA THR A 162 -7.82 25.19 -1.74
C THR A 162 -7.77 23.73 -2.18
N GLU A 163 -6.62 23.28 -2.67
CA GLU A 163 -6.36 21.86 -2.90
C GLU A 163 -6.23 21.12 -1.57
N ILE A 164 -6.83 19.92 -1.50
CA ILE A 164 -6.82 19.10 -0.30
C ILE A 164 -5.76 18.01 -0.45
N PHE A 165 -4.75 18.02 0.41
CA PHE A 165 -3.66 17.05 0.45
C PHE A 165 -3.79 16.05 1.62
N GLY A 166 -4.96 15.93 2.24
CA GLY A 166 -5.26 15.00 3.33
C GLY A 166 -6.35 15.52 4.26
N TRP A 167 -6.71 14.75 5.27
CA TRP A 167 -7.77 15.07 6.23
C TRP A 167 -7.32 15.97 7.39
N ALA A 168 -6.06 16.36 7.45
CA ALA A 168 -5.47 17.16 8.54
C ALA A 168 -5.39 18.67 8.24
N ASN A 169 -6.00 19.15 7.16
CA ASN A 169 -6.04 20.57 6.80
C ASN A 169 -7.34 21.22 7.23
#